data_e1753802a2b0f2ccb26191bd39a21e70
#
_entry.id   e1753802a2b0f2ccb26191bd39a21e70
#
_cell.length_a   1.000
_cell.length_b   1.000
_cell.length_c   1.000
_cell.angle_alpha   90.00
_cell.angle_beta   90.00
_cell.angle_gamma   90.00
#
_symmetry.space_group_name_H-M   'P 1'
#
loop_
_entity.id
_entity.type
_entity.pdbx_description
1 polymer ?
#
loop_
_entity_poly.entity_id
_entity_poly.type
_entity_poly.pdbx_seq_one_letter_code
_entity_poly.pdbx_strand_id
1 'polypeptide(L)'
;VDENGDGQSDYRRETLTDAEGRFTLTGLPAGKHRVHVEKGSFSHEFDVTLNGGMYELTDPECIPPDDVKIAVVTGAYDSIEKVLDRMGFEYDLYSGEYDWSGEPEGIKLLKNPSQLANYDIVFLNCGMDDGWTWTDGPAIGQNLKQYVVAGGSVYASDWAYYAFEVAFPDALTFYGNDNAAGSAYVGNEGNVTANVLDSNFQVILGKNTAQINYDLGAWAVAENAKSGVEVLLEGNAPLYTGGSVQNSPLAAYVQPKGRFVYTSFHNEPQTTGDMDKMLREIILSL
;
A
#
# COMPACT_ATOMS: atom_id res chain seq x y z
N VAL A 1 32.16 -8.09 -4.90
CA VAL A 1 33.62 -8.06 -5.04
C VAL A 1 33.94 -7.28 -6.29
N ASP A 2 34.77 -6.26 -6.17
CA ASP A 2 35.34 -5.49 -7.28
C ASP A 2 36.74 -6.06 -7.55
N GLU A 3 36.84 -6.98 -8.53
CA GLU A 3 38.12 -7.65 -8.87
C GLU A 3 38.98 -6.79 -9.80
N ASN A 4 38.36 -5.88 -10.56
CA ASN A 4 39.04 -5.07 -11.56
C ASN A 4 39.39 -3.67 -11.04
N GLY A 5 38.88 -3.26 -9.88
CA GLY A 5 39.17 -1.98 -9.21
C GLY A 5 38.48 -0.76 -9.83
N ASP A 6 37.38 -0.95 -10.58
CA ASP A 6 36.64 0.14 -11.23
C ASP A 6 35.55 0.76 -10.32
N GLY A 7 35.41 0.26 -9.09
CA GLY A 7 34.43 0.72 -8.11
C GLY A 7 33.04 0.07 -8.26
N GLN A 8 32.89 -0.89 -9.16
CA GLN A 8 31.68 -1.68 -9.33
C GLN A 8 31.89 -3.12 -8.88
N SER A 9 30.83 -3.81 -8.52
CA SER A 9 30.91 -5.23 -8.15
C SER A 9 30.86 -6.08 -9.42
N ASP A 10 31.88 -6.91 -9.62
CA ASP A 10 31.95 -7.89 -10.71
C ASP A 10 31.00 -9.08 -10.53
N TYR A 11 30.46 -9.24 -9.32
CA TYR A 11 29.55 -10.33 -8.98
C TYR A 11 28.25 -9.79 -8.39
N ARG A 12 27.15 -10.02 -9.09
CA ARG A 12 25.79 -9.79 -8.59
C ARG A 12 25.02 -11.11 -8.66
N ARG A 13 24.38 -11.47 -7.57
CA ARG A 13 23.46 -12.60 -7.49
C ARG A 13 22.20 -12.15 -6.77
N GLU A 14 21.08 -12.61 -7.26
CA GLU A 14 19.77 -12.26 -6.73
C GLU A 14 18.98 -13.54 -6.47
N THR A 15 18.15 -13.52 -5.46
CA THR A 15 17.17 -14.56 -5.14
C THR A 15 16.00 -13.93 -4.40
N LEU A 16 14.89 -14.64 -4.33
CA LEU A 16 13.75 -14.25 -3.50
C LEU A 16 13.81 -15.05 -2.19
N THR A 17 13.29 -14.47 -1.13
CA THR A 17 13.05 -15.16 0.13
C THR A 17 11.84 -16.09 -0.01
N ASP A 18 11.84 -17.20 0.75
CA ASP A 18 10.64 -18.02 0.95
C ASP A 18 9.66 -17.34 1.95
N ALA A 19 8.55 -18.02 2.24
CA ALA A 19 7.51 -17.51 3.15
C ALA A 19 8.00 -17.29 4.60
N GLU A 20 9.08 -17.95 4.99
CA GLU A 20 9.74 -17.83 6.29
C GLU A 20 10.91 -16.83 6.26
N GLY A 21 11.10 -16.09 5.16
CA GLY A 21 12.15 -15.10 5.00
C GLY A 21 13.54 -15.69 4.71
N ARG A 22 13.64 -16.99 4.41
CA ARG A 22 14.92 -17.65 4.14
C ARG A 22 15.30 -17.52 2.67
N PHE A 23 16.60 -17.36 2.42
CA PHE A 23 17.14 -17.31 1.07
C PHE A 23 18.46 -18.08 0.95
N THR A 24 18.82 -18.42 -0.27
CA THR A 24 20.11 -19.02 -0.59
C THR A 24 20.70 -18.36 -1.82
N LEU A 25 21.92 -17.85 -1.69
CA LEU A 25 22.71 -17.33 -2.80
C LEU A 25 23.85 -18.32 -3.08
N THR A 26 24.04 -18.69 -4.35
CA THR A 26 25.06 -19.63 -4.77
C THR A 26 26.03 -19.01 -5.78
N GLY A 27 27.25 -19.58 -5.88
CA GLY A 27 28.24 -19.15 -6.87
C GLY A 27 28.90 -17.80 -6.55
N LEU A 28 28.98 -17.46 -5.26
CA LEU A 28 29.73 -16.30 -4.79
C LEU A 28 31.19 -16.76 -4.47
N PRO A 29 32.21 -16.00 -4.90
CA PRO A 29 33.60 -16.29 -4.54
C PRO A 29 33.86 -16.02 -3.05
N ALA A 30 34.98 -16.52 -2.54
CA ALA A 30 35.46 -16.12 -1.21
C ALA A 30 35.80 -14.61 -1.22
N GLY A 31 35.53 -13.93 -0.12
CA GLY A 31 35.77 -12.50 0.00
C GLY A 31 34.66 -11.77 0.76
N LYS A 32 34.75 -10.43 0.79
CA LYS A 32 33.78 -9.56 1.42
C LYS A 32 32.66 -9.26 0.42
N HIS A 33 31.41 -9.46 0.83
CA HIS A 33 30.22 -9.19 0.03
C HIS A 33 29.26 -8.29 0.80
N ARG A 34 28.60 -7.39 0.08
CA ARG A 34 27.47 -6.64 0.60
C ARG A 34 26.19 -7.33 0.16
N VAL A 35 25.35 -7.64 1.12
CA VAL A 35 24.00 -8.17 0.90
C VAL A 35 23.01 -7.01 1.02
N HIS A 36 22.16 -6.89 0.02
CA HIS A 36 21.05 -5.94 0.01
C HIS A 36 19.75 -6.75 0.05
N VAL A 37 18.91 -6.46 1.02
CA VAL A 37 17.57 -7.04 1.18
C VAL A 37 16.56 -5.93 1.01
N GLU A 38 15.54 -6.15 0.18
CA GLU A 38 14.49 -5.15 -0.07
C GLU A 38 13.11 -5.77 -0.12
N LYS A 39 12.10 -5.02 0.33
CA LYS A 39 10.69 -5.29 0.14
C LYS A 39 9.91 -3.97 0.12
N GLY A 40 9.28 -3.62 -1.02
CA GLY A 40 8.65 -2.31 -1.20
C GLY A 40 9.65 -1.18 -1.03
N SER A 41 9.32 -0.20 -0.22
CA SER A 41 10.20 0.91 0.16
C SER A 41 11.21 0.55 1.27
N PHE A 42 11.09 -0.64 1.85
CA PHE A 42 11.96 -1.09 2.94
C PHE A 42 13.20 -1.79 2.41
N SER A 43 14.38 -1.40 2.88
CA SER A 43 15.62 -2.03 2.49
C SER A 43 16.62 -2.08 3.65
N HIS A 44 17.53 -3.04 3.60
CA HIS A 44 18.62 -3.16 4.55
C HIS A 44 19.87 -3.70 3.87
N GLU A 45 21.03 -3.15 4.23
CA GLU A 45 22.32 -3.60 3.73
C GLU A 45 23.21 -4.06 4.89
N PHE A 46 23.89 -5.19 4.70
CA PHE A 46 24.88 -5.70 5.63
C PHE A 46 26.02 -6.38 4.91
N ASP A 47 27.18 -6.43 5.56
CA ASP A 47 28.38 -7.03 5.00
C ASP A 47 28.57 -8.47 5.54
N VAL A 48 28.87 -9.41 4.65
CA VAL A 48 29.28 -10.79 4.99
C VAL A 48 30.67 -11.09 4.44
N THR A 49 31.44 -11.93 5.13
CA THR A 49 32.74 -12.40 4.64
C THR A 49 32.68 -13.90 4.41
N LEU A 50 32.82 -14.33 3.15
CA LEU A 50 32.82 -15.71 2.75
C LEU A 50 34.26 -16.22 2.74
N ASN A 51 34.53 -17.31 3.45
CA ASN A 51 35.85 -17.99 3.51
C ASN A 51 35.94 -19.21 2.59
N GLY A 52 34.98 -19.36 1.68
CA GLY A 52 34.78 -20.55 0.85
C GLY A 52 33.88 -21.60 1.53
N GLY A 53 33.16 -22.37 0.73
CA GLY A 53 32.17 -23.31 1.23
C GLY A 53 30.81 -22.66 1.56
N MET A 54 30.05 -23.33 2.40
CA MET A 54 28.75 -22.83 2.87
C MET A 54 28.97 -21.84 4.02
N TYR A 55 28.28 -20.73 3.96
CA TYR A 55 28.14 -19.74 5.04
C TYR A 55 26.68 -19.63 5.41
N GLU A 56 26.34 -19.69 6.68
CA GLU A 56 25.00 -19.57 7.20
C GLU A 56 24.92 -18.33 8.12
N LEU A 57 23.96 -17.47 7.88
CA LEU A 57 23.62 -16.39 8.80
C LEU A 57 22.96 -17.01 10.04
N THR A 58 23.59 -16.86 11.20
CA THR A 58 23.12 -17.45 12.46
C THR A 58 22.05 -16.61 13.13
N ASP A 59 22.07 -15.30 12.87
CA ASP A 59 21.12 -14.36 13.39
C ASP A 59 20.25 -13.81 12.23
N PRO A 60 18.95 -13.65 12.44
CA PRO A 60 18.09 -13.04 11.42
C PRO A 60 18.45 -11.56 11.25
N GLU A 61 18.66 -11.15 10.00
CA GLU A 61 18.78 -9.74 9.66
C GLU A 61 17.39 -9.15 9.45
N CYS A 62 17.04 -8.16 10.24
CA CYS A 62 15.78 -7.46 10.13
C CYS A 62 15.97 -6.17 9.34
N ILE A 63 15.01 -5.83 8.47
CA ILE A 63 14.96 -4.53 7.83
C ILE A 63 14.55 -3.51 8.91
N PRO A 64 15.39 -2.50 9.23
CA PRO A 64 15.04 -1.50 10.22
C PRO A 64 13.83 -0.67 9.76
N PRO A 65 12.84 -0.43 10.62
CA PRO A 65 11.70 0.40 10.28
C PRO A 65 12.04 1.89 10.12
N ASP A 66 13.18 2.34 10.67
CA ASP A 66 13.56 3.74 10.83
C ASP A 66 14.07 4.39 9.54
N ASP A 67 14.40 3.58 8.51
CA ASP A 67 14.93 4.08 7.24
C ASP A 67 13.82 4.57 6.27
N VAL A 68 12.55 4.29 6.58
CA VAL A 68 11.39 4.65 5.75
C VAL A 68 10.62 5.81 6.38
N LYS A 69 10.45 6.89 5.64
CA LYS A 69 9.69 8.07 6.08
C LYS A 69 8.23 7.92 5.70
N ILE A 70 7.38 7.88 6.70
CA ILE A 70 5.94 7.63 6.57
C ILE A 70 5.16 8.87 6.95
N ALA A 71 4.19 9.27 6.13
CA ALA A 71 3.15 10.23 6.47
C ALA A 71 1.80 9.54 6.56
N VAL A 72 1.00 9.91 7.56
CA VAL A 72 -0.38 9.45 7.71
C VAL A 72 -1.31 10.65 7.72
N VAL A 73 -2.25 10.69 6.79
CA VAL A 73 -3.37 11.63 6.80
C VAL A 73 -4.55 10.97 7.51
N THR A 74 -4.95 11.53 8.64
CA THR A 74 -6.04 10.97 9.47
C THR A 74 -7.40 11.05 8.79
N GLY A 75 -8.33 10.22 9.22
CA GLY A 75 -9.73 10.23 8.78
C GLY A 75 -10.67 9.83 9.91
N ALA A 76 -11.93 10.17 9.78
CA ALA A 76 -12.94 9.96 10.82
C ALA A 76 -13.32 8.49 11.02
N TYR A 77 -13.07 7.62 10.03
CA TYR A 77 -13.61 6.26 10.01
C TYR A 77 -12.52 5.18 9.97
N ASP A 78 -11.25 5.55 9.88
CA ASP A 78 -10.14 4.61 9.76
C ASP A 78 -8.92 5.07 10.56
N SER A 79 -8.03 4.15 10.91
CA SER A 79 -6.88 4.41 11.77
C SER A 79 -5.71 3.49 11.44
N ILE A 80 -5.12 3.62 10.23
CA ILE A 80 -3.94 2.82 9.84
C ILE A 80 -2.76 3.02 10.79
N GLU A 81 -2.65 4.20 11.43
CA GLU A 81 -1.62 4.50 12.42
C GLU A 81 -1.58 3.50 13.56
N LYS A 82 -2.73 2.92 13.96
CA LYS A 82 -2.75 1.86 14.97
C LYS A 82 -2.13 0.54 14.49
N VAL A 83 -2.19 0.28 13.18
CA VAL A 83 -1.51 -0.88 12.58
C VAL A 83 -0.02 -0.61 12.54
N LEU A 84 0.41 0.59 12.14
CA LEU A 84 1.80 1.02 12.12
C LEU A 84 2.43 0.97 13.53
N ASP A 85 1.71 1.45 14.57
CA ASP A 85 2.13 1.39 15.97
C ASP A 85 2.42 -0.06 16.40
N ARG A 86 1.52 -1.00 16.05
CA ARG A 86 1.72 -2.42 16.37
C ARG A 86 2.88 -3.07 15.61
N MET A 87 3.25 -2.49 14.47
CA MET A 87 4.40 -2.93 13.68
C MET A 87 5.69 -2.21 14.08
N GLY A 88 5.63 -1.20 14.96
CA GLY A 88 6.78 -0.45 15.45
C GLY A 88 7.31 0.61 14.49
N PHE A 89 6.50 1.07 13.53
CA PHE A 89 6.87 2.14 12.61
C PHE A 89 6.68 3.52 13.22
N GLU A 90 7.60 4.43 12.92
CA GLU A 90 7.45 5.86 13.16
C GLU A 90 6.82 6.55 11.96
N TYR A 91 6.02 7.58 12.18
CA TYR A 91 5.34 8.33 11.12
C TYR A 91 5.02 9.77 11.55
N ASP A 92 4.89 10.65 10.58
CA ASP A 92 4.35 12.00 10.78
C ASP A 92 2.83 11.97 10.58
N LEU A 93 2.09 12.52 11.54
CA LEU A 93 0.64 12.55 11.52
C LEU A 93 0.14 13.91 11.04
N TYR A 94 -0.71 13.91 10.04
CA TYR A 94 -1.38 15.08 9.46
C TYR A 94 -2.88 14.98 9.67
N SER A 95 -3.53 16.05 10.18
CA SER A 95 -4.99 16.06 10.25
C SER A 95 -5.58 16.04 8.85
N GLY A 96 -6.46 15.07 8.58
CA GLY A 96 -7.19 14.96 7.31
C GLY A 96 -8.64 15.42 7.41
N GLU A 97 -9.17 15.51 8.61
CA GLU A 97 -10.56 15.87 8.86
C GLU A 97 -10.77 17.38 8.78
N TYR A 98 -11.90 17.79 8.19
CA TYR A 98 -12.30 19.19 8.17
C TYR A 98 -12.62 19.66 9.60
N ASP A 99 -12.04 20.80 9.96
CA ASP A 99 -12.45 21.57 11.13
C ASP A 99 -12.68 23.05 10.74
N TRP A 100 -13.29 23.81 11.63
CA TRP A 100 -13.56 25.23 11.39
C TRP A 100 -12.31 26.13 11.47
N SER A 101 -11.13 25.57 11.75
CA SER A 101 -9.87 26.30 11.86
C SER A 101 -9.23 26.58 10.50
N GLY A 102 -9.65 25.87 9.46
CA GLY A 102 -9.14 26.03 8.10
C GLY A 102 -8.94 24.72 7.35
N GLU A 103 -8.19 24.78 6.26
CA GLU A 103 -7.85 23.60 5.45
C GLU A 103 -7.00 22.63 6.26
N PRO A 104 -7.34 21.33 6.29
CA PRO A 104 -6.57 20.30 6.99
C PRO A 104 -5.11 20.22 6.56
N GLU A 105 -4.21 19.91 7.48
CA GLU A 105 -2.77 19.82 7.20
C GLU A 105 -2.46 18.69 6.18
N GLY A 106 -3.23 17.60 6.20
CA GLY A 106 -3.11 16.53 5.21
C GLY A 106 -3.41 17.01 3.79
N ILE A 107 -4.42 17.86 3.61
CA ILE A 107 -4.74 18.43 2.30
C ILE A 107 -3.63 19.38 1.84
N LYS A 108 -3.06 20.17 2.76
CA LYS A 108 -1.89 21.02 2.45
C LYS A 108 -0.67 20.19 2.04
N LEU A 109 -0.44 19.04 2.69
CA LEU A 109 0.59 18.09 2.30
C LEU A 109 0.37 17.61 0.85
N LEU A 110 -0.84 17.15 0.50
CA LEU A 110 -1.16 16.65 -0.85
C LEU A 110 -1.03 17.74 -1.94
N LYS A 111 -1.23 18.99 -1.58
CA LYS A 111 -1.05 20.15 -2.47
C LYS A 111 0.42 20.55 -2.66
N ASN A 112 1.32 20.05 -1.85
CA ASN A 112 2.74 20.45 -1.83
C ASN A 112 3.66 19.30 -2.31
N PRO A 113 4.00 19.22 -3.61
CA PRO A 113 4.82 18.13 -4.14
C PRO A 113 6.22 18.08 -3.53
N SER A 114 6.78 19.23 -3.08
CA SER A 114 8.09 19.24 -2.42
C SER A 114 8.03 18.65 -1.02
N GLN A 115 6.91 18.79 -0.33
CA GLN A 115 6.71 18.19 0.98
C GLN A 115 6.41 16.69 0.86
N LEU A 116 5.54 16.29 -0.10
CA LEU A 116 5.30 14.90 -0.43
C LEU A 116 6.60 14.13 -0.73
N ALA A 117 7.52 14.75 -1.47
CA ALA A 117 8.80 14.13 -1.83
C ALA A 117 9.74 13.84 -0.65
N ASN A 118 9.43 14.30 0.57
CA ASN A 118 10.18 13.96 1.76
C ASN A 118 9.78 12.61 2.37
N TYR A 119 8.68 12.01 1.90
CA TYR A 119 8.16 10.73 2.37
C TYR A 119 8.37 9.64 1.34
N ASP A 120 8.56 8.42 1.82
CA ASP A 120 8.59 7.22 0.99
C ASP A 120 7.18 6.64 0.84
N ILE A 121 6.37 6.73 1.90
CA ILE A 121 5.01 6.21 1.95
C ILE A 121 4.04 7.25 2.52
N VAL A 122 2.88 7.39 1.89
CA VAL A 122 1.76 8.22 2.37
C VAL A 122 0.51 7.38 2.53
N PHE A 123 -0.05 7.36 3.75
CA PHE A 123 -1.33 6.72 4.05
C PHE A 123 -2.46 7.74 4.10
N LEU A 124 -3.57 7.42 3.45
CA LEU A 124 -4.78 8.24 3.38
C LEU A 124 -5.95 7.45 3.98
N ASN A 125 -6.37 7.84 5.18
CA ASN A 125 -7.43 7.16 5.91
C ASN A 125 -8.83 7.55 5.39
N CYS A 126 -9.76 6.60 5.42
CA CYS A 126 -11.18 6.85 5.17
C CYS A 126 -11.74 7.92 6.09
N GLY A 127 -12.53 8.84 5.52
CA GLY A 127 -13.12 9.95 6.26
C GLY A 127 -12.23 11.19 6.38
N MET A 128 -11.13 11.25 5.62
CA MET A 128 -10.44 12.53 5.38
C MET A 128 -11.37 13.48 4.61
N ASP A 129 -11.18 14.79 4.79
CA ASP A 129 -11.96 15.82 4.06
C ASP A 129 -11.84 15.59 2.55
N ASP A 130 -12.97 15.50 1.88
CA ASP A 130 -13.07 15.32 0.43
C ASP A 130 -13.48 16.62 -0.31
N GLY A 131 -13.68 17.71 0.41
CA GLY A 131 -14.04 19.02 -0.15
C GLY A 131 -13.04 19.55 -1.17
N TRP A 132 -11.77 19.16 -1.07
CA TRP A 132 -10.73 19.50 -2.03
C TRP A 132 -10.96 18.93 -3.43
N THR A 133 -11.75 17.87 -3.57
CA THR A 133 -12.02 17.22 -4.87
C THR A 133 -12.65 18.19 -5.86
N TRP A 134 -13.45 19.14 -5.37
CA TRP A 134 -14.15 20.14 -6.18
C TRP A 134 -13.26 21.27 -6.68
N THR A 135 -12.22 21.63 -5.92
CA THR A 135 -11.38 22.81 -6.20
C THR A 135 -9.97 22.42 -6.63
N ASP A 136 -9.36 21.47 -5.94
CA ASP A 136 -7.95 21.13 -6.04
C ASP A 136 -7.70 19.72 -6.60
N GLY A 137 -8.76 18.95 -6.88
CA GLY A 137 -8.68 17.56 -7.33
C GLY A 137 -7.66 17.32 -8.47
N PRO A 138 -7.72 18.08 -9.57
CA PRO A 138 -6.75 17.90 -10.66
C PRO A 138 -5.31 18.16 -10.25
N ALA A 139 -5.06 19.15 -9.37
CA ALA A 139 -3.71 19.48 -8.91
C ALA A 139 -3.17 18.41 -7.95
N ILE A 140 -3.98 17.99 -6.99
CA ILE A 140 -3.63 16.91 -6.04
C ILE A 140 -3.42 15.60 -6.81
N GLY A 141 -4.31 15.26 -7.76
CA GLY A 141 -4.15 14.07 -8.59
C GLY A 141 -2.83 14.09 -9.38
N GLN A 142 -2.46 15.23 -9.95
CA GLN A 142 -1.17 15.37 -10.63
C GLN A 142 0.02 15.20 -9.67
N ASN A 143 -0.04 15.79 -8.47
CA ASN A 143 1.01 15.68 -7.47
C ASN A 143 1.19 14.22 -7.02
N LEU A 144 0.09 13.52 -6.68
CA LEU A 144 0.11 12.12 -6.28
C LEU A 144 0.63 11.22 -7.40
N LYS A 145 0.18 11.44 -8.65
CA LYS A 145 0.68 10.69 -9.81
C LYS A 145 2.17 10.88 -10.00
N GLN A 146 2.66 12.13 -9.93
CA GLN A 146 4.10 12.42 -10.06
C GLN A 146 4.90 11.80 -8.92
N TYR A 147 4.38 11.85 -7.69
CA TYR A 147 5.00 11.23 -6.52
C TYR A 147 5.15 9.71 -6.71
N VAL A 148 4.11 9.01 -7.16
CA VAL A 148 4.16 7.56 -7.40
C VAL A 148 5.05 7.21 -8.60
N VAL A 149 5.03 8.00 -9.66
CA VAL A 149 5.93 7.83 -10.82
C VAL A 149 7.40 8.08 -10.43
N ALA A 150 7.66 8.94 -9.47
CA ALA A 150 9.01 9.17 -8.94
C ALA A 150 9.50 8.02 -8.03
N GLY A 151 8.62 7.20 -7.49
CA GLY A 151 8.93 6.03 -6.67
C GLY A 151 8.31 6.05 -5.27
N GLY A 152 7.62 7.12 -4.88
CA GLY A 152 6.87 7.16 -3.63
C GLY A 152 5.64 6.24 -3.66
N SER A 153 5.20 5.77 -2.52
CA SER A 153 4.05 4.86 -2.42
C SER A 153 2.89 5.49 -1.66
N VAL A 154 1.67 5.16 -2.08
CA VAL A 154 0.43 5.67 -1.46
C VAL A 154 -0.49 4.49 -1.13
N TYR A 155 -1.13 4.56 0.00
CA TYR A 155 -2.24 3.71 0.37
C TYR A 155 -3.47 4.56 0.66
N ALA A 156 -4.63 4.18 0.12
CA ALA A 156 -5.91 4.83 0.36
C ALA A 156 -6.97 3.80 0.71
N SER A 157 -7.72 4.04 1.80
CA SER A 157 -8.82 3.18 2.22
C SER A 157 -10.18 3.83 1.96
N ASP A 158 -11.11 3.03 1.47
CA ASP A 158 -12.53 3.32 1.28
C ASP A 158 -12.80 4.72 0.70
N TRP A 159 -13.35 5.66 1.47
CA TRP A 159 -13.68 7.00 0.96
C TRP A 159 -12.48 7.81 0.48
N ALA A 160 -11.25 7.45 0.88
CA ALA A 160 -10.05 8.04 0.29
C ALA A 160 -9.81 7.61 -1.17
N TYR A 161 -10.71 6.81 -1.78
CA TYR A 161 -10.64 6.37 -3.18
C TYR A 161 -10.49 7.53 -4.17
N TYR A 162 -11.00 8.73 -3.82
CA TYR A 162 -10.83 9.92 -4.67
C TYR A 162 -9.37 10.25 -4.96
N ALA A 163 -8.50 10.06 -3.99
CA ALA A 163 -7.07 10.28 -4.20
C ALA A 163 -6.51 9.34 -5.27
N PHE A 164 -6.97 8.07 -5.28
CA PHE A 164 -6.63 7.12 -6.32
C PHE A 164 -7.24 7.53 -7.68
N GLU A 165 -8.53 7.86 -7.69
CA GLU A 165 -9.28 8.22 -8.90
C GLU A 165 -8.68 9.45 -9.60
N VAL A 166 -8.42 10.55 -8.86
CA VAL A 166 -7.87 11.77 -9.47
C VAL A 166 -6.41 11.59 -9.93
N ALA A 167 -5.64 10.68 -9.29
CA ALA A 167 -4.28 10.39 -9.71
C ALA A 167 -4.24 9.44 -10.92
N PHE A 168 -5.11 8.44 -10.97
CA PHE A 168 -5.17 7.40 -11.99
C PHE A 168 -6.60 7.14 -12.48
N PRO A 169 -7.25 8.11 -13.15
CA PRO A 169 -8.67 8.06 -13.50
C PRO A 169 -9.04 6.92 -14.47
N ASP A 170 -8.03 6.36 -15.16
CA ASP A 170 -8.21 5.23 -16.06
C ASP A 170 -7.90 3.86 -15.43
N ALA A 171 -7.66 3.81 -14.11
CA ALA A 171 -7.24 2.58 -13.45
C ALA A 171 -8.42 1.72 -12.97
N LEU A 172 -9.27 2.28 -12.12
CA LEU A 172 -10.50 1.63 -11.64
C LEU A 172 -11.73 2.40 -12.14
N THR A 173 -12.82 1.71 -12.39
CA THR A 173 -14.13 2.31 -12.58
C THR A 173 -14.91 2.13 -11.29
N PHE A 174 -15.30 3.24 -10.65
CA PHE A 174 -16.12 3.23 -9.46
C PHE A 174 -17.60 3.30 -9.81
N TYR A 175 -18.46 2.83 -8.90
CA TYR A 175 -19.91 2.75 -9.11
C TYR A 175 -20.52 4.13 -9.37
N GLY A 176 -21.44 4.19 -10.31
CA GLY A 176 -22.23 5.39 -10.62
C GLY A 176 -21.53 6.35 -11.58
N ASN A 177 -21.16 7.53 -11.12
CA ASN A 177 -20.51 8.56 -11.92
C ASN A 177 -19.17 8.94 -11.31
N ASP A 178 -18.09 8.51 -11.93
CA ASP A 178 -16.72 8.76 -11.48
C ASP A 178 -16.34 10.25 -11.38
N ASN A 179 -17.14 11.15 -11.98
CA ASN A 179 -16.94 12.61 -11.90
C ASN A 179 -17.74 13.28 -10.76
N ALA A 180 -18.49 12.51 -9.97
CA ALA A 180 -19.28 13.03 -8.86
C ALA A 180 -18.81 12.42 -7.54
N ALA A 181 -18.24 13.27 -6.67
CA ALA A 181 -17.86 12.87 -5.33
C ALA A 181 -19.00 12.14 -4.62
N GLY A 182 -18.69 10.98 -3.98
CA GLY A 182 -19.66 10.19 -3.24
C GLY A 182 -20.59 9.32 -4.07
N SER A 183 -20.50 9.31 -5.40
CA SER A 183 -21.36 8.44 -6.23
C SER A 183 -21.09 6.93 -5.99
N ALA A 184 -19.89 6.57 -5.61
CA ALA A 184 -19.49 5.21 -5.28
C ALA A 184 -19.86 4.73 -3.85
N TYR A 185 -20.38 5.62 -2.99
CA TYR A 185 -20.77 5.31 -1.61
C TYR A 185 -22.07 4.49 -1.54
N VAL A 186 -22.05 3.30 -2.11
CA VAL A 186 -23.24 2.46 -2.29
C VAL A 186 -23.09 1.07 -1.68
N GLY A 187 -21.94 0.75 -1.12
CA GLY A 187 -21.72 -0.54 -0.48
C GLY A 187 -22.58 -0.73 0.77
N ASN A 188 -23.03 -1.96 1.01
CA ASN A 188 -23.82 -2.30 2.18
C ASN A 188 -22.94 -2.96 3.25
N GLU A 189 -23.28 -2.76 4.53
CA GLU A 189 -22.63 -3.43 5.65
C GLU A 189 -22.74 -4.96 5.56
N GLY A 190 -21.79 -5.68 6.14
CA GLY A 190 -21.79 -7.13 6.24
C GLY A 190 -20.46 -7.78 5.91
N ASN A 191 -20.46 -9.11 5.90
CA ASN A 191 -19.26 -9.88 5.58
C ASN A 191 -19.25 -10.27 4.10
N VAL A 192 -18.14 -10.02 3.43
CA VAL A 192 -17.87 -10.44 2.08
C VAL A 192 -16.76 -11.48 2.07
N THR A 193 -17.04 -12.63 1.44
CA THR A 193 -16.01 -13.61 1.11
C THR A 193 -15.36 -13.20 -0.20
N ALA A 194 -14.11 -12.73 -0.11
CA ALA A 194 -13.32 -12.33 -1.26
C ALA A 194 -12.50 -13.49 -1.81
N ASN A 195 -12.33 -13.54 -3.14
CA ASN A 195 -11.31 -14.34 -3.80
C ASN A 195 -9.96 -13.61 -3.68
N VAL A 196 -8.93 -14.31 -3.25
CA VAL A 196 -7.57 -13.81 -3.16
C VAL A 196 -6.86 -14.10 -4.48
N LEU A 197 -6.53 -13.08 -5.24
CA LEU A 197 -5.87 -13.21 -6.54
C LEU A 197 -4.34 -13.09 -6.42
N ASP A 198 -3.86 -12.32 -5.44
CA ASP A 198 -2.43 -12.14 -5.19
C ASP A 198 -1.81 -13.40 -4.53
N SER A 199 -0.69 -13.87 -5.09
CA SER A 199 -0.02 -15.07 -4.62
C SER A 199 0.62 -14.93 -3.25
N ASN A 200 1.10 -13.75 -2.87
CA ASN A 200 1.69 -13.50 -1.56
C ASN A 200 0.60 -13.54 -0.49
N PHE A 201 -0.57 -12.94 -0.79
CA PHE A 201 -1.72 -13.06 0.12
C PHE A 201 -2.19 -14.50 0.29
N GLN A 202 -2.20 -15.31 -0.80
CA GLN A 202 -2.54 -16.74 -0.69
C GLN A 202 -1.56 -17.47 0.24
N VAL A 203 -0.28 -17.15 0.16
CA VAL A 203 0.76 -17.75 1.03
C VAL A 203 0.56 -17.36 2.49
N ILE A 204 0.42 -16.07 2.81
CA ILE A 204 0.29 -15.60 4.21
C ILE A 204 -1.03 -16.00 4.86
N LEU A 205 -2.08 -16.15 4.06
CA LEU A 205 -3.38 -16.64 4.53
C LEU A 205 -3.47 -18.16 4.60
N GLY A 206 -2.65 -18.88 3.82
CA GLY A 206 -2.73 -20.34 3.65
C GLY A 206 -4.00 -20.79 2.92
N LYS A 207 -4.66 -19.92 2.17
CA LYS A 207 -5.92 -20.16 1.46
C LYS A 207 -6.13 -19.11 0.35
N ASN A 208 -7.04 -19.37 -0.58
CA ASN A 208 -7.37 -18.50 -1.71
C ASN A 208 -8.65 -17.66 -1.51
N THR A 209 -9.16 -17.58 -0.28
CA THR A 209 -10.29 -16.74 0.09
C THR A 209 -9.99 -15.95 1.37
N ALA A 210 -10.55 -14.76 1.50
CA ALA A 210 -10.45 -13.91 2.68
C ALA A 210 -11.83 -13.46 3.15
N GLN A 211 -11.99 -13.24 4.45
CA GLN A 211 -13.20 -12.64 5.03
C GLN A 211 -12.96 -11.14 5.25
N ILE A 212 -13.73 -10.33 4.51
CA ILE A 212 -13.73 -8.88 4.66
C ILE A 212 -15.00 -8.50 5.43
N ASN A 213 -14.82 -7.78 6.52
CA ASN A 213 -15.92 -7.25 7.32
C ASN A 213 -16.12 -5.76 6.99
N TYR A 214 -17.31 -5.41 6.55
CA TYR A 214 -17.76 -4.03 6.41
C TYR A 214 -18.73 -3.73 7.55
N ASP A 215 -18.25 -3.07 8.60
CA ASP A 215 -19.05 -2.74 9.77
C ASP A 215 -19.92 -1.49 9.57
N LEU A 216 -19.62 -0.70 8.54
CA LEU A 216 -20.37 0.48 8.12
C LEU A 216 -20.85 0.29 6.68
N GLY A 217 -22.04 0.81 6.39
CA GLY A 217 -22.53 0.95 5.02
C GLY A 217 -21.93 2.14 4.31
N ALA A 218 -22.36 2.37 3.07
CA ALA A 218 -21.90 3.46 2.22
C ALA A 218 -20.39 3.44 1.88
N TRP A 219 -19.75 2.27 1.93
CA TRP A 219 -18.37 2.15 1.47
C TRP A 219 -18.26 2.26 -0.06
N ALA A 220 -17.10 2.68 -0.54
CA ALA A 220 -16.87 2.95 -1.96
C ALA A 220 -16.72 1.64 -2.75
N VAL A 221 -17.60 1.44 -3.74
CA VAL A 221 -17.64 0.24 -4.59
C VAL A 221 -16.94 0.50 -5.90
N ALA A 222 -15.91 -0.29 -6.21
CA ALA A 222 -15.32 -0.37 -7.53
C ALA A 222 -16.08 -1.39 -8.38
N GLU A 223 -16.29 -1.09 -9.66
CA GLU A 223 -16.99 -2.01 -10.60
C GLU A 223 -16.00 -2.85 -11.38
N ASN A 224 -14.92 -2.24 -11.88
CA ASN A 224 -13.96 -2.90 -12.77
C ASN A 224 -12.56 -2.34 -12.59
N ALA A 225 -11.56 -3.20 -12.82
CA ALA A 225 -10.18 -2.80 -13.02
C ALA A 225 -9.83 -2.79 -14.51
N LYS A 226 -9.07 -1.77 -14.94
CA LYS A 226 -8.61 -1.64 -16.33
C LYS A 226 -7.20 -2.20 -16.50
N SER A 227 -6.71 -2.24 -17.72
CA SER A 227 -5.36 -2.73 -18.02
C SER A 227 -4.29 -1.94 -17.26
N GLY A 228 -3.34 -2.64 -16.64
CA GLY A 228 -2.28 -2.04 -15.84
C GLY A 228 -2.61 -1.89 -14.36
N VAL A 229 -3.77 -2.39 -13.94
CA VAL A 229 -4.15 -2.53 -12.52
C VAL A 229 -4.01 -3.97 -12.10
N GLU A 230 -3.34 -4.18 -10.99
CA GLU A 230 -3.26 -5.48 -10.33
C GLU A 230 -4.35 -5.56 -9.26
N VAL A 231 -5.26 -6.51 -9.40
CA VAL A 231 -6.32 -6.78 -8.42
C VAL A 231 -5.81 -7.81 -7.42
N LEU A 232 -5.75 -7.42 -6.16
CA LEU A 232 -5.30 -8.28 -5.06
C LEU A 232 -6.42 -9.17 -4.54
N LEU A 233 -7.63 -8.55 -4.41
CA LEU A 233 -8.85 -9.18 -3.91
C LEU A 233 -10.02 -8.77 -4.78
N GLU A 234 -10.90 -9.72 -5.08
CA GLU A 234 -12.21 -9.47 -5.71
C GLU A 234 -13.33 -10.14 -4.94
N GLY A 235 -14.52 -9.58 -5.01
CA GLY A 235 -15.69 -10.17 -4.35
C GLY A 235 -17.00 -9.61 -4.86
N ASN A 236 -18.10 -10.18 -4.38
CA ASN A 236 -19.43 -9.66 -4.68
C ASN A 236 -19.75 -8.54 -3.69
N ALA A 237 -19.69 -7.30 -4.15
CA ALA A 237 -19.96 -6.11 -3.36
C ALA A 237 -21.47 -5.89 -3.20
N PRO A 238 -22.06 -6.10 -2.01
CA PRO A 238 -23.48 -5.87 -1.81
C PRO A 238 -23.78 -4.36 -1.82
N LEU A 239 -24.91 -3.98 -2.44
CA LEU A 239 -25.36 -2.60 -2.52
C LEU A 239 -26.49 -2.34 -1.53
N TYR A 240 -26.52 -1.18 -0.86
CA TYR A 240 -27.60 -0.82 0.05
C TYR A 240 -28.94 -0.64 -0.67
N THR A 241 -28.92 -0.41 -1.98
CA THR A 241 -30.13 -0.34 -2.82
C THR A 241 -30.66 -1.73 -3.23
N GLY A 242 -29.98 -2.78 -2.82
CA GLY A 242 -30.24 -4.17 -3.23
C GLY A 242 -29.42 -4.60 -4.45
N GLY A 243 -29.18 -5.89 -4.55
CA GLY A 243 -28.27 -6.45 -5.55
C GLY A 243 -26.80 -6.38 -5.14
N SER A 244 -25.91 -6.62 -6.09
CA SER A 244 -24.45 -6.55 -5.86
C SER A 244 -23.71 -6.30 -7.17
N VAL A 245 -22.52 -5.69 -7.06
CA VAL A 245 -21.51 -5.67 -8.12
C VAL A 245 -20.74 -6.98 -8.03
N GLN A 246 -20.73 -7.75 -9.11
CA GLN A 246 -20.03 -9.04 -9.16
C GLN A 246 -18.55 -8.83 -9.49
N ASN A 247 -17.67 -9.59 -8.82
CA ASN A 247 -16.22 -9.52 -9.01
C ASN A 247 -15.65 -8.08 -8.84
N SER A 248 -16.24 -7.31 -7.92
CA SER A 248 -15.78 -5.99 -7.56
C SER A 248 -14.33 -6.06 -7.05
N PRO A 249 -13.40 -5.22 -7.55
CA PRO A 249 -12.08 -5.08 -6.95
C PRO A 249 -12.19 -4.51 -5.53
N LEU A 250 -11.90 -5.34 -4.52
CA LEU A 250 -11.94 -4.93 -3.11
C LEU A 250 -10.58 -4.41 -2.61
N ALA A 251 -9.50 -4.84 -3.27
CA ALA A 251 -8.16 -4.28 -3.11
C ALA A 251 -7.43 -4.37 -4.44
N ALA A 252 -6.79 -3.27 -4.85
CA ALA A 252 -6.08 -3.19 -6.12
C ALA A 252 -4.98 -2.12 -6.06
N TYR A 253 -4.01 -2.21 -6.98
CA TYR A 253 -2.97 -1.20 -7.08
C TYR A 253 -2.53 -0.94 -8.54
N VAL A 254 -1.90 0.23 -8.72
CA VAL A 254 -1.07 0.56 -9.89
C VAL A 254 0.37 0.72 -9.46
N GLN A 255 1.32 0.36 -10.32
CA GLN A 255 2.75 0.39 -10.01
C GLN A 255 3.58 0.90 -11.19
N PRO A 256 3.58 2.22 -11.46
CA PRO A 256 4.46 2.77 -12.49
C PRO A 256 5.95 2.73 -12.09
N LYS A 257 6.27 3.03 -10.83
CA LYS A 257 7.57 2.85 -10.18
C LYS A 257 7.36 2.63 -8.68
N GLY A 258 6.81 3.61 -7.95
CA GLY A 258 6.20 3.38 -6.65
C GLY A 258 4.82 2.75 -6.82
N ARG A 259 4.12 2.53 -5.72
CA ARG A 259 2.84 1.82 -5.72
C ARG A 259 1.73 2.71 -5.18
N PHE A 260 0.56 2.70 -5.82
CA PHE A 260 -0.65 3.26 -5.23
C PHE A 260 -1.65 2.13 -5.01
N VAL A 261 -1.89 1.80 -3.75
CA VAL A 261 -2.84 0.76 -3.33
C VAL A 261 -4.15 1.39 -2.87
N TYR A 262 -5.26 0.81 -3.32
CA TYR A 262 -6.61 1.10 -2.83
C TYR A 262 -7.22 -0.14 -2.19
N THR A 263 -7.91 0.03 -1.06
CA THR A 263 -8.79 -0.96 -0.46
C THR A 263 -10.18 -0.37 -0.23
N SER A 264 -11.23 -1.14 -0.51
CA SER A 264 -12.61 -0.74 -0.24
C SER A 264 -13.02 -0.88 1.22
N PHE A 265 -12.14 -1.39 2.08
CA PHE A 265 -12.41 -1.68 3.49
C PHE A 265 -11.45 -0.92 4.40
N HIS A 266 -11.88 -0.72 5.63
CA HIS A 266 -11.15 -0.02 6.67
C HIS A 266 -10.04 -0.87 7.29
N ASN A 267 -9.11 -0.21 7.97
CA ASN A 267 -7.98 -0.83 8.66
C ASN A 267 -8.29 -1.13 10.13
N GLU A 268 -8.99 -0.24 10.82
CA GLU A 268 -9.34 -0.30 12.24
C GLU A 268 -10.62 0.52 12.51
N PRO A 269 -11.50 0.10 13.45
CA PRO A 269 -11.34 -1.02 14.42
C PRO A 269 -11.89 -2.37 13.93
N GLN A 270 -12.31 -2.51 12.69
CA GLN A 270 -13.13 -3.63 12.19
C GLN A 270 -12.34 -4.79 11.57
N THR A 271 -11.04 -4.85 11.74
CA THR A 271 -10.19 -5.86 11.09
C THR A 271 -10.54 -7.28 11.50
N THR A 272 -10.72 -8.17 10.52
CA THR A 272 -10.66 -9.62 10.72
C THR A 272 -9.20 -10.07 10.80
N GLY A 273 -8.96 -11.32 11.25
CA GLY A 273 -7.61 -11.88 11.22
C GLY A 273 -7.03 -12.01 9.79
N ASP A 274 -7.89 -12.16 8.77
CA ASP A 274 -7.45 -12.16 7.38
C ASP A 274 -7.05 -10.73 6.95
N MET A 275 -7.86 -9.73 7.29
CA MET A 275 -7.60 -8.32 6.96
C MET A 275 -6.30 -7.83 7.62
N ASP A 276 -6.06 -8.13 8.92
CA ASP A 276 -4.82 -7.73 9.61
C ASP A 276 -3.57 -8.28 8.89
N LYS A 277 -3.59 -9.56 8.49
CA LYS A 277 -2.47 -10.16 7.76
C LYS A 277 -2.24 -9.50 6.41
N MET A 278 -3.30 -9.25 5.65
CA MET A 278 -3.20 -8.62 4.33
C MET A 278 -2.76 -7.16 4.43
N LEU A 279 -3.25 -6.40 5.42
CA LEU A 279 -2.84 -5.01 5.65
C LEU A 279 -1.36 -4.92 5.99
N ARG A 280 -0.84 -5.81 6.84
CA ARG A 280 0.60 -5.88 7.12
C ARG A 280 1.42 -6.16 5.86
N GLU A 281 0.96 -7.07 5.01
CA GLU A 281 1.61 -7.37 3.74
C GLU A 281 1.54 -6.17 2.77
N ILE A 282 0.40 -5.47 2.69
CA ILE A 282 0.27 -4.24 1.92
C ILE A 282 1.30 -3.21 2.40
N ILE A 283 1.33 -2.92 3.71
CA ILE A 283 2.27 -1.94 4.29
C ILE A 283 3.72 -2.27 3.89
N LEU A 284 4.13 -3.53 4.07
CA LEU A 284 5.49 -3.96 3.75
C LEU A 284 5.78 -4.00 2.25
N SER A 285 4.76 -3.94 1.39
CA SER A 285 4.92 -3.95 -0.07
C SER A 285 4.90 -2.56 -0.70
N LEU A 286 4.59 -1.51 0.09
CA LEU A 286 4.64 -0.11 -0.34
C LEU A 286 6.10 0.39 -0.31
#